data_241afbf85c9d81c858faaa1752e8dc91
#
_entry.id   241afbf85c9d81c858faaa1752e8dc91
#
_cell.length_a   1.000
_cell.length_b   1.000
_cell.length_c   1.000
_cell.angle_alpha   90.00
_cell.angle_beta   90.00
_cell.angle_gamma   90.00
#
_symmetry.space_group_name_H-M   'P 1'
#
loop_
_entity.id
_entity.type
_entity.pdbx_description
1 polymer ?
#
loop_
_entity_poly.entity_id
_entity_poly.type
_entity_poly.pdbx_seq_one_letter_code
_entity_poly.pdbx_strand_id
1 'polypeptide(L)'
;VCRIWNWISIISQPIQFLFSKIFITKNELDTLGIKLLSKHFVVFLFFFISGIFFYLILKKILEIEIFSTLGSIFYLTSPYLFGQAMFSPKDIPFLSVWLACTYFSFKIFKKMIFKEKFKTYDIFVISFLTALLFSIRIAGILILIQYLVSLLLFLSLYEKKTLIFLKDFYKKIFLFLFSTVLFTYFFNPIFWIDPYFVIETIQINISHFNNVGTNTFGKIMYSKDLPSTYLPIWFLVKIPLFIIIGIILIPFTEKKIFENKERSLYYGTILVTTFSIPLLLIIKKVHLYDEIRQVMFLVPFLFILGLVSIFIISKKIYLFFTILMISFFIIENIKINPYQYVWFNLPARTIDLSSKFELEYQGISGREIAKYLSKNENDNLCILTNPIHTVKPFLNNTNFDCYDIWQKIDTNYKRPFFAIQHVRNIKKSLPYNCKEIYQSDFNLFFYKKKLIAAKLLKCE
;
A
#
# COMPACT_ATOMS: atom_id res chain seq x y z
N VAL A 1 8.49 16.24 5.47
CA VAL A 1 7.24 16.68 4.80
C VAL A 1 7.05 15.84 3.54
N CYS A 2 5.86 15.28 3.35
CA CYS A 2 5.59 14.34 2.27
C CYS A 2 5.45 15.06 0.92
N ARG A 3 6.46 14.96 0.06
CA ARG A 3 6.53 15.64 -1.24
C ARG A 3 5.44 15.21 -2.21
N ILE A 4 5.08 13.91 -2.24
CA ILE A 4 4.02 13.41 -3.12
C ILE A 4 2.63 13.94 -2.73
N TRP A 5 2.43 14.30 -1.45
CA TRP A 5 1.18 14.91 -1.02
C TRP A 5 0.92 16.25 -1.71
N ASN A 6 1.98 16.98 -2.06
CA ASN A 6 1.86 18.20 -2.86
C ASN A 6 1.43 17.89 -4.30
N TRP A 7 2.00 16.86 -4.94
CA TRP A 7 1.60 16.44 -6.29
C TRP A 7 0.17 15.91 -6.32
N ILE A 8 -0.20 15.05 -5.37
CA ILE A 8 -1.59 14.60 -5.22
C ILE A 8 -2.51 15.80 -4.98
N SER A 9 -2.09 16.79 -4.22
CA SER A 9 -2.87 18.02 -4.01
C SER A 9 -3.09 18.79 -5.32
N ILE A 10 -2.06 18.93 -6.17
CA ILE A 10 -2.15 19.61 -7.46
C ILE A 10 -3.08 18.83 -8.41
N ILE A 11 -2.85 17.52 -8.55
CA ILE A 11 -3.66 16.66 -9.43
C ILE A 11 -5.11 16.60 -8.97
N SER A 12 -5.38 16.72 -7.67
CA SER A 12 -6.74 16.69 -7.13
C SER A 12 -7.51 18.01 -7.28
N GLN A 13 -6.87 19.11 -7.66
CA GLN A 13 -7.56 20.43 -7.80
C GLN A 13 -8.74 20.41 -8.79
N PRO A 14 -8.62 19.88 -10.01
CA PRO A 14 -9.75 19.79 -10.93
C PRO A 14 -10.90 18.93 -10.35
N ILE A 15 -10.56 17.85 -9.67
CA ILE A 15 -11.53 16.95 -9.04
C ILE A 15 -12.19 17.66 -7.85
N GLN A 16 -11.44 18.42 -7.07
CA GLN A 16 -11.96 19.24 -5.99
C GLN A 16 -12.98 20.27 -6.51
N PHE A 17 -12.70 20.90 -7.64
CA PHE A 17 -13.62 21.81 -8.29
C PHE A 17 -14.93 21.12 -8.72
N LEU A 18 -14.86 19.94 -9.32
CA LEU A 18 -16.04 19.14 -9.66
C LEU A 18 -16.83 18.73 -8.42
N PHE A 19 -16.17 18.23 -7.41
CA PHE A 19 -16.81 17.79 -6.16
C PHE A 19 -17.42 18.96 -5.39
N SER A 20 -16.81 20.13 -5.41
CA SER A 20 -17.41 21.32 -4.78
C SER A 20 -18.76 21.68 -5.42
N LYS A 21 -18.88 21.60 -6.74
CA LYS A 21 -20.18 21.84 -7.42
C LYS A 21 -21.25 20.81 -7.06
N ILE A 22 -20.87 19.57 -6.78
CA ILE A 22 -21.82 18.48 -6.49
C ILE A 22 -22.22 18.47 -5.01
N PHE A 23 -21.26 18.60 -4.09
CA PHE A 23 -21.48 18.36 -2.66
C PHE A 23 -21.76 19.63 -1.85
N ILE A 24 -21.22 20.81 -2.24
CA ILE A 24 -21.54 22.07 -1.55
C ILE A 24 -23.00 22.46 -1.78
N THR A 25 -23.52 22.26 -2.98
CA THR A 25 -24.94 22.53 -3.29
C THR A 25 -25.91 21.68 -2.46
N LYS A 26 -25.43 20.56 -1.90
CA LYS A 26 -26.24 19.67 -1.06
C LYS A 26 -25.95 19.79 0.45
N ASN A 27 -25.06 20.69 0.86
CA ASN A 27 -24.60 20.84 2.25
C ASN A 27 -24.09 19.53 2.90
N GLU A 28 -23.57 18.59 2.09
CA GLU A 28 -23.15 17.27 2.58
C GLU A 28 -21.72 17.25 3.11
N LEU A 29 -20.84 18.15 2.65
CA LEU A 29 -19.43 18.23 3.02
C LEU A 29 -18.94 19.67 3.10
N ASP A 30 -18.09 19.94 4.07
CA ASP A 30 -17.33 21.18 4.14
C ASP A 30 -16.16 21.22 3.12
N THR A 31 -15.51 22.37 3.00
CA THR A 31 -14.37 22.56 2.07
C THR A 31 -13.20 21.64 2.35
N LEU A 32 -12.95 21.29 3.62
CA LEU A 32 -11.89 20.37 4.01
C LEU A 32 -12.24 18.91 3.65
N GLY A 33 -13.49 18.53 3.88
CA GLY A 33 -14.01 17.21 3.50
C GLY A 33 -13.91 16.97 1.99
N ILE A 34 -14.28 17.99 1.17
CA ILE A 34 -14.15 17.92 -0.29
C ILE A 34 -12.69 17.79 -0.72
N LYS A 35 -11.78 18.54 -0.10
CA LYS A 35 -10.34 18.44 -0.39
C LYS A 35 -9.78 17.07 -0.06
N LEU A 36 -10.17 16.48 1.06
CA LEU A 36 -9.75 15.14 1.45
C LEU A 36 -10.31 14.09 0.49
N LEU A 37 -11.61 14.14 0.19
CA LEU A 37 -12.27 13.21 -0.74
C LEU A 37 -11.60 13.23 -2.12
N SER A 38 -11.28 14.42 -2.63
CA SER A 38 -10.61 14.57 -3.93
C SER A 38 -9.23 13.92 -3.95
N LYS A 39 -8.46 14.05 -2.86
CA LYS A 39 -7.15 13.40 -2.73
C LYS A 39 -7.26 11.87 -2.64
N HIS A 40 -8.21 11.38 -1.87
CA HIS A 40 -8.48 9.95 -1.75
C HIS A 40 -8.91 9.36 -3.10
N PHE A 41 -9.73 10.08 -3.86
CA PHE A 41 -10.11 9.67 -5.21
C PHE A 41 -8.91 9.55 -6.16
N VAL A 42 -7.95 10.49 -6.11
CA VAL A 42 -6.71 10.39 -6.90
C VAL A 42 -5.90 9.15 -6.51
N VAL A 43 -5.80 8.85 -5.21
CA VAL A 43 -5.09 7.63 -4.74
C VAL A 43 -5.79 6.38 -5.27
N PHE A 44 -7.11 6.35 -5.25
CA PHE A 44 -7.90 5.25 -5.81
C PHE A 44 -7.69 5.08 -7.33
N LEU A 45 -7.57 6.17 -8.09
CA LEU A 45 -7.22 6.12 -9.51
C LEU A 45 -5.85 5.48 -9.74
N PHE A 46 -4.85 5.77 -8.90
CA PHE A 46 -3.55 5.07 -8.96
C PHE A 46 -3.72 3.57 -8.76
N PHE A 47 -4.59 3.16 -7.83
CA PHE A 47 -4.87 1.74 -7.62
C PHE A 47 -5.51 1.09 -8.84
N PHE A 48 -6.49 1.75 -9.46
CA PHE A 48 -7.11 1.28 -10.69
C PHE A 48 -6.10 1.14 -11.83
N ILE A 49 -5.23 2.15 -12.01
CA ILE A 49 -4.13 2.11 -12.98
C ILE A 49 -3.17 0.94 -12.67
N SER A 50 -2.91 0.64 -11.40
CA SER A 50 -2.11 -0.52 -11.02
C SER A 50 -2.74 -1.84 -11.48
N GLY A 51 -4.07 -1.94 -11.47
CA GLY A 51 -4.80 -3.10 -12.01
C GLY A 51 -4.60 -3.28 -13.52
N ILE A 52 -4.49 -2.18 -14.27
CA ILE A 52 -4.16 -2.23 -15.71
C ILE A 52 -2.75 -2.79 -15.92
N PHE A 53 -1.76 -2.30 -15.18
CA PHE A 53 -0.40 -2.83 -15.29
C PHE A 53 -0.29 -4.27 -14.80
N PHE A 54 -1.02 -4.63 -13.75
CA PHE A 54 -1.13 -6.01 -13.28
C PHE A 54 -1.68 -6.93 -14.38
N TYR A 55 -2.77 -6.54 -15.03
CA TYR A 55 -3.32 -7.25 -16.19
C TYR A 55 -2.29 -7.40 -17.32
N LEU A 56 -1.61 -6.32 -17.68
CA LEU A 56 -0.64 -6.33 -18.78
C LEU A 56 0.57 -7.23 -18.49
N ILE A 57 1.03 -7.27 -17.24
CA ILE A 57 2.10 -8.17 -16.81
C ILE A 57 1.62 -9.62 -16.83
N LEU A 58 0.43 -9.87 -16.25
CA LEU A 58 -0.13 -11.21 -16.19
C LEU A 58 -0.42 -11.77 -17.59
N LYS A 59 -0.90 -10.90 -18.53
CA LYS A 59 -1.12 -11.27 -19.94
C LYS A 59 0.19 -11.68 -20.64
N LYS A 60 1.33 -11.04 -20.31
CA LYS A 60 2.63 -11.45 -20.85
C LYS A 60 3.07 -12.84 -20.38
N ILE A 61 2.62 -13.27 -19.19
CA ILE A 61 3.01 -14.56 -18.60
C ILE A 61 2.02 -15.66 -18.97
N LEU A 62 0.71 -15.39 -18.90
CA LEU A 62 -0.34 -16.39 -19.16
C LEU A 62 -0.68 -16.52 -20.65
N GLU A 63 -0.47 -15.47 -21.44
CA GLU A 63 -0.76 -15.38 -22.88
C GLU A 63 -2.26 -15.52 -23.24
N ILE A 64 -3.15 -15.57 -22.26
CA ILE A 64 -4.61 -15.72 -22.43
C ILE A 64 -5.34 -14.58 -21.72
N GLU A 65 -6.13 -13.82 -22.48
CA GLU A 65 -6.76 -12.59 -21.99
C GLU A 65 -7.75 -12.81 -20.85
N ILE A 66 -8.63 -13.80 -20.98
CA ILE A 66 -9.70 -14.04 -20.00
C ILE A 66 -9.12 -14.34 -18.60
N PHE A 67 -8.09 -15.15 -18.51
CA PHE A 67 -7.45 -15.46 -17.22
C PHE A 67 -6.69 -14.27 -16.65
N SER A 68 -6.08 -13.47 -17.52
CA SER A 68 -5.38 -12.24 -17.10
C SER A 68 -6.36 -11.18 -16.60
N THR A 69 -7.52 -11.06 -17.23
CA THR A 69 -8.61 -10.15 -16.81
C THR A 69 -9.17 -10.59 -15.45
N LEU A 70 -9.51 -11.86 -15.30
CA LEU A 70 -10.01 -12.39 -14.03
C LEU A 70 -8.98 -12.23 -12.89
N GLY A 71 -7.69 -12.49 -13.16
CA GLY A 71 -6.63 -12.25 -12.20
C GLY A 71 -6.51 -10.78 -11.80
N SER A 72 -6.71 -9.84 -12.74
CA SER A 72 -6.70 -8.41 -12.46
C SER A 72 -7.93 -7.97 -11.63
N ILE A 73 -9.11 -8.49 -11.93
CA ILE A 73 -10.32 -8.23 -11.13
C ILE A 73 -10.13 -8.78 -9.71
N PHE A 74 -9.59 -10.00 -9.57
CA PHE A 74 -9.25 -10.59 -8.27
C PHE A 74 -8.29 -9.70 -7.47
N TYR A 75 -7.26 -9.15 -8.11
CA TYR A 75 -6.33 -8.22 -7.50
C TYR A 75 -7.03 -6.93 -7.03
N LEU A 76 -7.84 -6.30 -7.90
CA LEU A 76 -8.53 -5.05 -7.60
C LEU A 76 -9.62 -5.21 -6.55
N THR A 77 -10.23 -6.38 -6.43
CA THR A 77 -11.28 -6.65 -5.42
C THR A 77 -10.72 -7.12 -4.09
N SER A 78 -9.40 -7.43 -3.99
CA SER A 78 -8.78 -7.88 -2.74
C SER A 78 -9.01 -6.87 -1.61
N PRO A 79 -9.68 -7.24 -0.51
CA PRO A 79 -10.13 -6.27 0.50
C PRO A 79 -8.99 -5.48 1.12
N TYR A 80 -7.87 -6.12 1.42
CA TYR A 80 -6.70 -5.45 2.00
C TYR A 80 -6.20 -4.32 1.09
N LEU A 81 -5.97 -4.61 -0.19
CA LEU A 81 -5.46 -3.62 -1.15
C LEU A 81 -6.51 -2.56 -1.48
N PHE A 82 -7.76 -2.98 -1.64
CA PHE A 82 -8.89 -2.07 -1.87
C PHE A 82 -9.04 -1.07 -0.73
N GLY A 83 -8.96 -1.53 0.53
CA GLY A 83 -8.98 -0.65 1.69
C GLY A 83 -7.80 0.31 1.74
N GLN A 84 -6.59 -0.17 1.47
CA GLN A 84 -5.41 0.70 1.41
C GLN A 84 -5.52 1.74 0.29
N ALA A 85 -6.19 1.41 -0.82
CA ALA A 85 -6.43 2.34 -1.93
C ALA A 85 -7.27 3.56 -1.52
N MET A 86 -8.06 3.43 -0.46
CA MET A 86 -8.85 4.56 0.05
C MET A 86 -8.03 5.54 0.89
N PHE A 87 -6.96 5.08 1.56
CA PHE A 87 -6.33 5.86 2.64
C PHE A 87 -4.82 6.03 2.53
N SER A 88 -4.11 5.25 1.69
CA SER A 88 -2.65 5.22 1.67
C SER A 88 -2.04 6.06 0.53
N PRO A 89 -1.85 7.39 0.72
CA PRO A 89 -1.47 8.31 -0.35
C PRO A 89 -0.02 8.16 -0.81
N LYS A 90 0.79 7.39 -0.12
CA LYS A 90 2.18 7.09 -0.50
C LYS A 90 2.32 5.67 -1.05
N ASP A 91 1.72 4.70 -0.35
CA ASP A 91 1.99 3.30 -0.59
C ASP A 91 1.29 2.81 -1.87
N ILE A 92 0.08 3.28 -2.14
CA ILE A 92 -0.67 2.92 -3.36
C ILE A 92 -0.07 3.53 -4.63
N PRO A 93 0.22 4.84 -4.71
CA PRO A 93 0.94 5.38 -5.88
C PRO A 93 2.31 4.73 -6.07
N PHE A 94 3.03 4.41 -5.00
CA PHE A 94 4.31 3.70 -5.05
C PHE A 94 4.15 2.31 -5.69
N LEU A 95 3.19 1.52 -5.23
CA LEU A 95 2.83 0.22 -5.79
C LEU A 95 2.46 0.33 -7.28
N SER A 96 1.64 1.31 -7.64
CA SER A 96 1.17 1.53 -9.01
C SER A 96 2.33 1.84 -9.96
N VAL A 97 3.21 2.76 -9.57
CA VAL A 97 4.38 3.14 -10.36
C VAL A 97 5.39 1.99 -10.42
N TRP A 98 5.52 1.18 -9.36
CA TRP A 98 6.37 -0.02 -9.39
C TRP A 98 5.91 -1.03 -10.44
N LEU A 99 4.60 -1.32 -10.50
CA LEU A 99 4.04 -2.19 -11.54
C LEU A 99 4.23 -1.61 -12.95
N ALA A 100 4.08 -0.29 -13.10
CA ALA A 100 4.37 0.39 -14.37
C ALA A 100 5.85 0.21 -14.78
N CYS A 101 6.79 0.46 -13.87
CA CYS A 101 8.21 0.22 -14.08
C CYS A 101 8.49 -1.23 -14.51
N THR A 102 7.86 -2.19 -13.84
CA THR A 102 7.99 -3.62 -14.16
C THR A 102 7.49 -3.92 -15.58
N TYR A 103 6.30 -3.43 -15.93
CA TYR A 103 5.75 -3.64 -17.27
C TYR A 103 6.60 -3.04 -18.36
N PHE A 104 7.07 -1.79 -18.18
CA PHE A 104 7.92 -1.13 -19.19
C PHE A 104 9.30 -1.76 -19.28
N SER A 105 9.88 -2.24 -18.18
CA SER A 105 11.13 -3.02 -18.23
C SER A 105 10.95 -4.30 -19.05
N PHE A 106 9.86 -5.05 -18.86
CA PHE A 106 9.53 -6.23 -19.65
C PHE A 106 9.30 -5.91 -21.13
N LYS A 107 8.69 -4.75 -21.45
CA LYS A 107 8.55 -4.28 -22.83
C LYS A 107 9.91 -4.01 -23.46
N ILE A 108 10.85 -3.44 -22.71
CA ILE A 108 12.23 -3.21 -23.16
C ILE A 108 12.91 -4.56 -23.44
N PHE A 109 12.89 -5.51 -22.49
CA PHE A 109 13.49 -6.84 -22.70
C PHE A 109 12.86 -7.59 -23.87
N LYS A 110 11.54 -7.46 -24.09
CA LYS A 110 10.89 -8.02 -25.27
C LYS A 110 11.48 -7.48 -26.57
N LYS A 111 11.67 -6.18 -26.69
CA LYS A 111 12.33 -5.56 -27.84
C LYS A 111 13.75 -6.07 -28.04
N MET A 112 14.49 -6.31 -26.93
CA MET A 112 15.83 -6.92 -26.99
C MET A 112 15.80 -8.34 -27.55
N ILE A 113 14.82 -9.18 -27.11
CA ILE A 113 14.67 -10.55 -27.59
C ILE A 113 14.44 -10.59 -29.09
N PHE A 114 13.57 -9.71 -29.61
CA PHE A 114 13.17 -9.68 -31.01
C PHE A 114 14.06 -8.79 -31.89
N LYS A 115 15.17 -8.22 -31.35
CA LYS A 115 16.06 -7.30 -32.04
C LYS A 115 15.35 -6.06 -32.61
N GLU A 116 14.25 -5.65 -32.01
CA GLU A 116 13.55 -4.43 -32.40
C GLU A 116 14.38 -3.18 -32.03
N LYS A 117 14.31 -2.15 -32.87
CA LYS A 117 15.01 -0.89 -32.58
C LYS A 117 14.43 -0.23 -31.33
N PHE A 118 15.31 0.08 -30.39
CA PHE A 118 14.96 0.91 -29.23
C PHE A 118 14.74 2.35 -29.68
N LYS A 119 13.58 2.87 -29.38
CA LYS A 119 13.32 4.31 -29.50
C LYS A 119 13.82 5.01 -28.23
N THR A 120 14.40 6.19 -28.39
CA THR A 120 14.79 7.05 -27.25
C THR A 120 13.62 7.30 -26.29
N TYR A 121 12.41 7.37 -26.82
CA TYR A 121 11.18 7.45 -26.05
C TYR A 121 11.00 6.33 -25.01
N ASP A 122 11.35 5.08 -25.34
CA ASP A 122 11.23 3.95 -24.39
C ASP A 122 12.12 4.18 -23.15
N ILE A 123 13.29 4.80 -23.36
CA ILE A 123 14.23 5.12 -22.28
C ILE A 123 13.69 6.26 -21.43
N PHE A 124 13.18 7.32 -22.06
CA PHE A 124 12.59 8.43 -21.31
C PHE A 124 11.41 8.01 -20.48
N VAL A 125 10.54 7.12 -20.98
CA VAL A 125 9.38 6.61 -20.21
C VAL A 125 9.85 5.85 -18.98
N ILE A 126 10.81 4.92 -19.10
CA ILE A 126 11.26 4.15 -17.92
C ILE A 126 12.05 5.03 -16.96
N SER A 127 12.83 6.01 -17.44
CA SER A 127 13.54 6.98 -16.60
C SER A 127 12.56 7.85 -15.83
N PHE A 128 11.51 8.35 -16.48
CA PHE A 128 10.47 9.15 -15.86
C PHE A 128 9.75 8.38 -14.75
N LEU A 129 9.32 7.13 -15.01
CA LEU A 129 8.67 6.28 -14.04
C LEU A 129 9.59 5.93 -12.87
N THR A 130 10.86 5.64 -13.14
CA THR A 130 11.86 5.35 -12.10
C THR A 130 12.11 6.58 -11.22
N ALA A 131 12.24 7.76 -11.82
CA ALA A 131 12.39 9.02 -11.10
C ALA A 131 11.15 9.36 -10.24
N LEU A 132 9.96 9.11 -10.80
CA LEU A 132 8.71 9.27 -10.07
C LEU A 132 8.67 8.33 -8.85
N LEU A 133 9.07 7.06 -9.02
CA LEU A 133 9.16 6.09 -7.95
C LEU A 133 10.10 6.55 -6.82
N PHE A 134 11.29 7.05 -7.16
CA PHE A 134 12.25 7.61 -6.20
C PHE A 134 11.69 8.82 -5.45
N SER A 135 10.92 9.64 -6.16
CA SER A 135 10.31 10.85 -5.60
C SER A 135 9.13 10.55 -4.66
N ILE A 136 8.45 9.42 -4.85
CA ILE A 136 7.38 8.96 -3.95
C ILE A 136 7.97 8.48 -2.63
N ARG A 137 8.96 7.59 -2.69
CA ARG A 137 9.62 7.01 -1.51
C ARG A 137 11.08 6.67 -1.86
N ILE A 138 11.99 6.89 -0.93
CA ILE A 138 13.40 6.51 -1.10
C ILE A 138 13.57 5.01 -1.36
N ALA A 139 12.68 4.18 -0.81
CA ALA A 139 12.63 2.74 -1.10
C ALA A 139 12.46 2.41 -2.59
N GLY A 140 12.10 3.40 -3.43
CA GLY A 140 12.08 3.27 -4.89
C GLY A 140 13.41 2.81 -5.48
N ILE A 141 14.52 3.10 -4.81
CA ILE A 141 15.85 2.62 -5.26
C ILE A 141 15.93 1.10 -5.38
N LEU A 142 15.11 0.36 -4.63
CA LEU A 142 15.04 -1.11 -4.70
C LEU A 142 14.57 -1.63 -6.07
N ILE A 143 13.95 -0.78 -6.92
CA ILE A 143 13.59 -1.15 -8.30
C ILE A 143 14.82 -1.49 -9.14
N LEU A 144 15.98 -0.90 -8.81
CA LEU A 144 17.24 -1.19 -9.48
C LEU A 144 17.68 -2.63 -9.28
N ILE A 145 17.34 -3.24 -8.11
CA ILE A 145 17.54 -4.67 -7.86
C ILE A 145 16.72 -5.49 -8.85
N GLN A 146 15.45 -5.13 -9.05
CA GLN A 146 14.59 -5.81 -10.02
C GLN A 146 15.14 -5.68 -11.46
N TYR A 147 15.62 -4.51 -11.85
CA TYR A 147 16.24 -4.31 -13.19
C TYR A 147 17.50 -5.14 -13.34
N LEU A 148 18.34 -5.21 -12.30
CA LEU A 148 19.54 -6.06 -12.28
C LEU A 148 19.18 -7.54 -12.40
N VAL A 149 18.21 -8.01 -11.63
CA VAL A 149 17.70 -9.40 -11.71
C VAL A 149 17.19 -9.70 -13.11
N SER A 150 16.39 -8.80 -13.69
CA SER A 150 15.91 -8.96 -15.08
C SER A 150 17.05 -9.05 -16.08
N LEU A 151 18.07 -8.21 -15.92
CA LEU A 151 19.25 -8.22 -16.77
C LEU A 151 20.05 -9.53 -16.64
N LEU A 152 20.32 -9.98 -15.42
CA LEU A 152 21.04 -11.24 -15.16
C LEU A 152 20.31 -12.46 -15.73
N LEU A 153 18.99 -12.52 -15.57
CA LEU A 153 18.17 -13.57 -16.16
C LEU A 153 18.17 -13.49 -17.70
N PHE A 154 18.09 -12.29 -18.25
CA PHE A 154 18.20 -12.09 -19.69
C PHE A 154 19.57 -12.56 -20.23
N LEU A 155 20.65 -12.23 -19.53
CA LEU A 155 22.01 -12.69 -19.86
C LEU A 155 22.08 -14.21 -19.90
N SER A 156 21.57 -14.89 -18.87
CA SER A 156 21.62 -16.36 -18.77
C SER A 156 20.75 -17.07 -19.81
N LEU A 157 19.58 -16.54 -20.15
CA LEU A 157 18.64 -17.16 -21.08
C LEU A 157 18.97 -16.90 -22.57
N TYR A 158 19.66 -15.79 -22.88
CA TYR A 158 19.87 -15.29 -24.23
C TYR A 158 21.34 -14.93 -24.55
N GLU A 159 22.30 -15.67 -24.01
CA GLU A 159 23.76 -15.43 -24.03
C GLU A 159 24.32 -14.75 -25.29
N LYS A 160 24.10 -15.35 -26.50
CA LYS A 160 24.63 -14.83 -27.77
C LYS A 160 24.05 -13.47 -28.19
N LYS A 161 22.80 -13.18 -27.80
CA LYS A 161 22.15 -11.90 -28.15
C LYS A 161 22.61 -10.75 -27.27
N THR A 162 23.12 -11.06 -26.10
CA THR A 162 23.39 -10.11 -25.04
C THR A 162 24.72 -9.37 -25.23
N LEU A 163 25.77 -10.08 -25.66
CA LEU A 163 27.11 -9.47 -25.89
C LEU A 163 27.08 -8.40 -27.00
N ILE A 164 26.31 -8.65 -28.06
CA ILE A 164 26.13 -7.69 -29.16
C ILE A 164 25.35 -6.48 -28.65
N PHE A 165 24.37 -6.73 -27.82
CA PHE A 165 23.51 -5.70 -27.27
C PHE A 165 24.23 -4.79 -26.27
N LEU A 166 25.08 -5.33 -25.39
CA LEU A 166 25.82 -4.55 -24.39
C LEU A 166 26.77 -3.54 -25.04
N LYS A 167 27.37 -3.85 -26.23
CA LYS A 167 28.21 -2.92 -26.95
C LYS A 167 27.50 -1.66 -27.40
N ASP A 168 26.20 -1.74 -27.74
CA ASP A 168 25.41 -0.58 -28.17
C ASP A 168 24.60 0.03 -26.99
N PHE A 169 24.57 -0.65 -25.87
CA PHE A 169 23.68 -0.31 -24.78
C PHE A 169 24.24 0.70 -23.77
N TYR A 170 25.57 0.86 -23.71
CA TYR A 170 26.17 1.78 -22.73
C TYR A 170 25.68 3.23 -22.88
N LYS A 171 25.49 3.72 -24.13
CA LYS A 171 24.91 5.05 -24.35
C LYS A 171 23.47 5.17 -23.83
N LYS A 172 22.70 4.11 -23.93
CA LYS A 172 21.32 4.06 -23.47
C LYS A 172 21.22 3.93 -21.95
N ILE A 173 22.15 3.20 -21.32
CA ILE A 173 22.29 3.17 -19.86
C ILE A 173 22.66 4.56 -19.35
N PHE A 174 23.62 5.22 -19.98
CA PHE A 174 23.98 6.59 -19.62
C PHE A 174 22.77 7.54 -19.75
N LEU A 175 22.06 7.47 -20.88
CA LEU A 175 20.84 8.27 -21.09
C LEU A 175 19.77 7.97 -20.03
N PHE A 176 19.56 6.68 -19.68
CA PHE A 176 18.65 6.28 -18.61
C PHE A 176 19.03 6.89 -17.27
N LEU A 177 20.30 6.77 -16.86
CA LEU A 177 20.78 7.31 -15.59
C LEU A 177 20.67 8.84 -15.56
N PHE A 178 21.16 9.51 -16.61
CA PHE A 178 21.10 10.96 -16.73
C PHE A 178 19.65 11.47 -16.68
N SER A 179 18.75 10.89 -17.49
CA SER A 179 17.34 11.29 -17.51
C SER A 179 16.64 10.99 -16.19
N THR A 180 16.99 9.88 -15.50
CA THR A 180 16.42 9.56 -14.19
C THR A 180 16.84 10.60 -13.15
N VAL A 181 18.10 11.01 -13.12
CA VAL A 181 18.57 12.07 -12.22
C VAL A 181 17.87 13.39 -12.53
N LEU A 182 17.79 13.76 -13.82
CA LEU A 182 17.13 14.99 -14.28
C LEU A 182 15.65 15.02 -13.87
N PHE A 183 14.90 13.97 -14.13
CA PHE A 183 13.49 13.88 -13.72
C PHE A 183 13.34 13.84 -12.19
N THR A 184 14.24 13.17 -11.46
CA THR A 184 14.22 13.19 -9.98
C THR A 184 14.43 14.60 -9.43
N TYR A 185 15.35 15.36 -10.03
CA TYR A 185 15.55 16.77 -9.70
C TYR A 185 14.30 17.60 -9.98
N PHE A 186 13.70 17.40 -11.17
CA PHE A 186 12.47 18.09 -11.57
C PHE A 186 11.30 17.80 -10.62
N PHE A 187 11.09 16.55 -10.19
CA PHE A 187 10.02 16.17 -9.28
C PHE A 187 10.19 16.65 -7.83
N ASN A 188 11.35 17.17 -7.48
CA ASN A 188 11.62 17.60 -6.11
C ASN A 188 12.02 19.08 -6.06
N PRO A 189 11.06 20.02 -6.05
CA PRO A 189 11.33 21.46 -6.10
C PRO A 189 12.27 21.98 -5.01
N ILE A 190 12.39 21.26 -3.89
CA ILE A 190 13.36 21.64 -2.84
C ILE A 190 14.79 21.59 -3.31
N PHE A 191 15.12 20.73 -4.28
CA PHE A 191 16.45 20.66 -4.88
C PHE A 191 16.76 21.84 -5.81
N TRP A 192 15.71 22.59 -6.23
CA TRP A 192 15.90 23.81 -7.02
C TRP A 192 16.36 24.97 -6.17
N ILE A 193 15.98 24.98 -4.88
CA ILE A 193 16.34 26.01 -3.91
C ILE A 193 17.68 25.68 -3.29
N ASP A 194 17.88 24.43 -2.89
CA ASP A 194 19.11 23.92 -2.29
C ASP A 194 19.47 22.54 -2.87
N PRO A 195 20.40 22.49 -3.84
CA PRO A 195 20.86 21.23 -4.42
C PRO A 195 21.55 20.29 -3.41
N TYR A 196 22.20 20.82 -2.38
CA TYR A 196 22.86 20.03 -1.32
C TYR A 196 21.85 19.33 -0.41
N PHE A 197 20.61 19.78 -0.37
CA PHE A 197 19.53 19.14 0.38
C PHE A 197 19.26 17.68 -0.04
N VAL A 198 19.76 17.24 -1.20
CA VAL A 198 19.74 15.83 -1.60
C VAL A 198 20.46 14.97 -0.57
N ILE A 199 21.67 15.38 -0.16
CA ILE A 199 22.53 14.63 0.78
C ILE A 199 21.85 14.60 2.15
N GLU A 200 21.40 15.75 2.63
CA GLU A 200 20.69 15.86 3.90
C GLU A 200 19.40 15.02 3.91
N THR A 201 18.64 15.05 2.82
CA THR A 201 17.42 14.22 2.67
C THR A 201 17.73 12.73 2.79
N ILE A 202 18.82 12.26 2.18
CA ILE A 202 19.23 10.86 2.27
C ILE A 202 19.59 10.52 3.72
N GLN A 203 20.38 11.36 4.39
CA GLN A 203 20.78 11.17 5.79
C GLN A 203 19.57 11.16 6.73
N ILE A 204 18.66 12.13 6.62
CA ILE A 204 17.44 12.19 7.42
C ILE A 204 16.57 10.95 7.22
N ASN A 205 16.38 10.51 5.97
CA ASN A 205 15.56 9.33 5.70
C ASN A 205 16.19 8.02 6.18
N ILE A 206 17.51 7.98 6.35
CA ILE A 206 18.23 6.82 6.90
C ILE A 206 18.20 6.84 8.44
N SER A 207 18.28 8.01 9.06
CA SER A 207 18.44 8.16 10.51
C SER A 207 17.14 8.45 11.27
N HIS A 208 16.15 9.05 10.62
CA HIS A 208 14.94 9.57 11.27
C HIS A 208 13.77 8.60 11.17
N PHE A 209 13.77 7.59 12.03
CA PHE A 209 12.65 6.66 12.16
C PHE A 209 12.00 6.77 13.54
N ASN A 210 10.69 7.01 13.53
CA ASN A 210 9.89 6.88 14.75
C ASN A 210 9.89 5.41 15.20
N ASN A 211 10.13 5.20 16.49
CA ASN A 211 10.05 3.87 17.07
C ASN A 211 8.58 3.51 17.31
N VAL A 212 7.92 2.95 16.29
CA VAL A 212 6.50 2.59 16.33
C VAL A 212 6.36 1.13 16.73
N GLY A 213 5.54 0.87 17.76
CA GLY A 213 5.18 -0.48 18.16
C GLY A 213 4.00 -0.98 17.34
N THR A 214 4.10 -2.20 16.82
CA THR A 214 3.02 -2.91 16.11
C THR A 214 2.74 -4.22 16.83
N ASN A 215 1.47 -4.44 17.24
CA ASN A 215 1.09 -5.72 17.84
C ASN A 215 1.14 -6.83 16.79
N THR A 216 2.05 -7.76 16.95
CA THR A 216 2.27 -8.87 16.03
C THR A 216 2.33 -10.17 16.80
N PHE A 217 1.34 -11.04 16.55
CA PHE A 217 1.16 -12.33 17.24
C PHE A 217 1.17 -12.23 18.78
N GLY A 218 0.53 -11.15 19.29
CA GLY A 218 0.37 -10.89 20.74
C GLY A 218 1.57 -10.23 21.42
N LYS A 219 2.60 -9.88 20.66
CA LYS A 219 3.77 -9.12 21.13
C LYS A 219 3.83 -7.77 20.46
N ILE A 220 4.11 -6.71 21.22
CA ILE A 220 4.41 -5.39 20.64
C ILE A 220 5.84 -5.44 20.11
N MET A 221 5.97 -5.41 18.79
CA MET A 221 7.26 -5.37 18.10
C MET A 221 7.55 -3.93 17.69
N TYR A 222 8.66 -3.40 18.16
CA TYR A 222 9.08 -2.04 17.85
C TYR A 222 9.88 -1.98 16.56
N SER A 223 9.67 -0.94 15.76
CA SER A 223 10.27 -0.81 14.42
C SER A 223 11.80 -0.83 14.40
N LYS A 224 12.46 -0.48 15.51
CA LYS A 224 13.93 -0.52 15.65
C LYS A 224 14.49 -1.94 15.85
N ASP A 225 13.70 -2.84 16.44
CA ASP A 225 14.16 -4.17 16.88
C ASP A 225 13.24 -5.28 16.34
N LEU A 226 12.91 -5.21 15.04
CA LEU A 226 12.03 -6.18 14.43
C LEU A 226 12.68 -7.55 14.28
N PRO A 227 12.03 -8.62 14.75
CA PRO A 227 12.50 -9.98 14.50
C PRO A 227 12.32 -10.35 13.03
N SER A 228 13.14 -11.28 12.55
CA SER A 228 13.06 -11.80 11.17
C SER A 228 11.68 -12.38 10.79
N THR A 229 10.92 -12.81 11.80
CA THR A 229 9.58 -13.39 11.64
C THR A 229 8.49 -12.34 11.38
N TYR A 230 8.74 -11.06 11.56
CA TYR A 230 7.74 -10.00 11.40
C TYR A 230 7.08 -10.02 10.02
N LEU A 231 7.86 -9.86 8.95
CA LEU A 231 7.33 -9.86 7.59
C LEU A 231 6.67 -11.18 7.19
N PRO A 232 7.28 -12.37 7.42
CA PRO A 232 6.62 -13.63 7.14
C PRO A 232 5.25 -13.78 7.81
N ILE A 233 5.12 -13.44 9.09
CA ILE A 233 3.84 -13.51 9.82
C ILE A 233 2.79 -12.63 9.14
N TRP A 234 3.12 -11.38 8.83
CA TRP A 234 2.17 -10.46 8.23
C TRP A 234 1.79 -10.86 6.80
N PHE A 235 2.72 -11.36 5.98
CA PHE A 235 2.38 -11.93 4.68
C PHE A 235 1.44 -13.13 4.81
N LEU A 236 1.70 -14.05 5.75
CA LEU A 236 0.87 -15.24 5.94
C LEU A 236 -0.57 -14.90 6.35
N VAL A 237 -0.82 -13.83 7.08
CA VAL A 237 -2.17 -13.46 7.54
C VAL A 237 -2.89 -12.47 6.62
N LYS A 238 -2.17 -11.68 5.80
CA LYS A 238 -2.75 -10.66 4.90
C LYS A 238 -2.91 -11.13 3.45
N ILE A 239 -2.15 -12.12 3.02
CA ILE A 239 -2.29 -12.67 1.65
C ILE A 239 -3.43 -13.69 1.62
N PRO A 240 -4.31 -13.66 0.59
CA PRO A 240 -5.37 -14.65 0.45
C PRO A 240 -4.83 -16.09 0.42
N LEU A 241 -5.51 -17.00 1.12
CA LEU A 241 -5.09 -18.41 1.20
C LEU A 241 -4.90 -19.03 -0.19
N PHE A 242 -5.77 -18.72 -1.13
CA PHE A 242 -5.68 -19.18 -2.51
C PHE A 242 -4.34 -18.83 -3.17
N ILE A 243 -3.83 -17.61 -2.92
CA ILE A 243 -2.52 -17.15 -3.40
C ILE A 243 -1.39 -17.86 -2.66
N ILE A 244 -1.50 -18.04 -1.34
CA ILE A 244 -0.50 -18.78 -0.55
C ILE A 244 -0.36 -20.22 -1.06
N ILE A 245 -1.47 -20.90 -1.31
CA ILE A 245 -1.47 -22.25 -1.90
C ILE A 245 -0.75 -22.21 -3.26
N GLY A 246 -1.08 -21.24 -4.12
CA GLY A 246 -0.42 -21.08 -5.41
C GLY A 246 1.09 -20.89 -5.31
N ILE A 247 1.57 -20.14 -4.30
CA ILE A 247 3.00 -19.94 -4.04
C ILE A 247 3.66 -21.27 -3.57
N ILE A 248 3.00 -22.00 -2.70
CA ILE A 248 3.49 -23.33 -2.24
C ILE A 248 3.61 -24.31 -3.41
N LEU A 249 2.78 -24.17 -4.43
CA LEU A 249 2.77 -25.03 -5.62
C LEU A 249 3.85 -24.66 -6.66
N ILE A 250 4.63 -23.59 -6.48
CA ILE A 250 5.69 -23.18 -7.42
C ILE A 250 6.66 -24.33 -7.76
N PRO A 251 7.22 -25.09 -6.79
CA PRO A 251 8.16 -26.18 -7.09
C PRO A 251 7.59 -27.27 -8.01
N PHE A 252 6.27 -27.47 -7.97
CA PHE A 252 5.59 -28.46 -8.83
C PHE A 252 5.27 -27.94 -10.23
N THR A 253 5.37 -26.63 -10.45
CA THR A 253 5.02 -25.98 -11.72
C THR A 253 6.24 -25.42 -12.45
N GLU A 254 7.40 -25.38 -11.79
CA GLU A 254 8.61 -24.73 -12.30
C GLU A 254 8.99 -25.22 -13.71
N LYS A 255 9.02 -26.56 -13.97
CA LYS A 255 9.38 -27.11 -15.27
C LYS A 255 8.55 -26.49 -16.40
N LYS A 256 7.21 -26.48 -16.26
CA LYS A 256 6.30 -25.92 -17.27
C LYS A 256 6.42 -24.40 -17.40
N ILE A 257 6.72 -23.71 -16.30
CA ILE A 257 6.90 -22.24 -16.32
C ILE A 257 8.17 -21.89 -17.08
N PHE A 258 9.26 -22.61 -16.82
CA PHE A 258 10.58 -22.31 -17.36
C PHE A 258 10.88 -22.95 -18.73
N GLU A 259 9.95 -23.73 -19.32
CA GLU A 259 10.05 -24.20 -20.70
C GLU A 259 10.10 -23.05 -21.73
N ASN A 260 9.32 -21.98 -21.52
CA ASN A 260 9.30 -20.81 -22.39
C ASN A 260 10.26 -19.74 -21.86
N LYS A 261 11.30 -19.41 -22.62
CA LYS A 261 12.35 -18.42 -22.23
C LYS A 261 11.77 -17.02 -21.92
N GLU A 262 10.77 -16.56 -22.67
CA GLU A 262 10.16 -15.24 -22.42
C GLU A 262 9.38 -15.25 -21.10
N ARG A 263 8.59 -16.29 -20.85
CA ARG A 263 7.88 -16.51 -19.58
C ARG A 263 8.86 -16.66 -18.43
N SER A 264 9.95 -17.41 -18.62
CA SER A 264 11.04 -17.59 -17.63
C SER A 264 11.63 -16.25 -17.21
N LEU A 265 11.88 -15.36 -18.14
CA LEU A 265 12.42 -14.03 -17.87
C LEU A 265 11.46 -13.22 -16.99
N TYR A 266 10.18 -13.14 -17.37
CA TYR A 266 9.22 -12.32 -16.64
C TYR A 266 8.86 -12.90 -15.28
N TYR A 267 8.52 -14.18 -15.25
CA TYR A 267 8.16 -14.87 -14.01
C TYR A 267 9.35 -14.99 -13.06
N GLY A 268 10.52 -15.35 -13.57
CA GLY A 268 11.76 -15.45 -12.79
C GLY A 268 12.16 -14.09 -12.19
N THR A 269 12.03 -13.00 -12.95
CA THR A 269 12.26 -11.64 -12.40
C THR A 269 11.34 -11.36 -11.23
N ILE A 270 10.03 -11.63 -11.37
CA ILE A 270 9.05 -11.41 -10.31
C ILE A 270 9.38 -12.31 -9.12
N LEU A 271 9.66 -13.59 -9.34
CA LEU A 271 9.97 -14.57 -8.29
C LEU A 271 11.16 -14.11 -7.45
N VAL A 272 12.32 -13.87 -8.12
CA VAL A 272 13.54 -13.47 -7.42
C VAL A 272 13.35 -12.13 -6.69
N THR A 273 12.73 -11.14 -7.33
CA THR A 273 12.50 -9.82 -6.71
C THR A 273 11.61 -9.93 -5.48
N THR A 274 10.53 -10.73 -5.56
CA THR A 274 9.54 -10.87 -4.48
C THR A 274 10.15 -11.44 -3.20
N PHE A 275 11.11 -12.34 -3.32
CA PHE A 275 11.74 -12.96 -2.16
C PHE A 275 13.05 -12.27 -1.75
N SER A 276 13.85 -11.77 -2.70
CA SER A 276 15.13 -11.13 -2.39
C SER A 276 14.97 -9.79 -1.66
N ILE A 277 13.97 -8.98 -2.01
CA ILE A 277 13.77 -7.69 -1.34
C ILE A 277 13.39 -7.86 0.14
N PRO A 278 12.37 -8.66 0.55
CA PRO A 278 12.09 -8.89 1.97
C PRO A 278 13.28 -9.49 2.71
N LEU A 279 13.99 -10.44 2.10
CA LEU A 279 15.19 -11.02 2.68
C LEU A 279 16.26 -9.95 2.94
N LEU A 280 16.50 -9.06 1.99
CA LEU A 280 17.43 -7.93 2.14
C LEU A 280 17.00 -7.00 3.28
N LEU A 281 15.70 -6.67 3.37
CA LEU A 281 15.17 -5.81 4.43
C LEU A 281 15.34 -6.45 5.82
N ILE A 282 15.14 -7.77 5.93
CA ILE A 282 15.35 -8.54 7.17
C ILE A 282 16.83 -8.55 7.55
N ILE A 283 17.73 -8.86 6.62
CA ILE A 283 19.19 -8.90 6.85
C ILE A 283 19.71 -7.52 7.27
N LYS A 284 19.22 -6.46 6.63
CA LYS A 284 19.61 -5.08 6.93
C LYS A 284 18.89 -4.50 8.15
N LYS A 285 18.00 -5.27 8.80
CA LYS A 285 17.19 -4.83 9.96
C LYS A 285 16.50 -3.49 9.70
N VAL A 286 15.87 -3.35 8.52
CA VAL A 286 15.21 -2.11 8.14
C VAL A 286 14.00 -1.87 9.04
N HIS A 287 13.81 -0.62 9.48
CA HIS A 287 12.71 -0.22 10.35
C HIS A 287 11.37 -0.29 9.62
N LEU A 288 10.55 -1.27 9.95
CA LEU A 288 9.20 -1.45 9.41
C LEU A 288 8.16 -1.32 10.53
N TYR A 289 6.96 -0.91 10.18
CA TYR A 289 5.82 -0.79 11.10
C TYR A 289 4.51 -0.82 10.31
N ASP A 290 3.39 -0.96 11.01
CA ASP A 290 2.06 -1.01 10.44
C ASP A 290 1.93 -2.12 9.39
N GLU A 291 2.18 -3.36 9.79
CA GLU A 291 1.99 -4.58 8.99
C GLU A 291 2.96 -4.66 7.78
N ILE A 292 2.40 -5.08 6.61
CA ILE A 292 3.13 -5.13 5.33
C ILE A 292 3.01 -3.84 4.51
N ARG A 293 2.45 -2.78 5.08
CA ARG A 293 2.15 -1.54 4.35
C ARG A 293 3.37 -1.00 3.61
N GLN A 294 4.54 -1.02 4.25
CA GLN A 294 5.76 -0.47 3.65
C GLN A 294 6.35 -1.31 2.52
N VAL A 295 6.00 -2.58 2.46
CA VAL A 295 6.38 -3.54 1.42
C VAL A 295 5.20 -3.96 0.54
N MET A 296 4.09 -3.22 0.61
CA MET A 296 2.85 -3.51 -0.12
C MET A 296 3.05 -3.62 -1.64
N PHE A 297 4.04 -2.94 -2.19
CA PHE A 297 4.40 -3.00 -3.61
C PHE A 297 4.81 -4.41 -4.10
N LEU A 298 5.14 -5.32 -3.18
CA LEU A 298 5.42 -6.73 -3.48
C LEU A 298 4.16 -7.60 -3.51
N VAL A 299 3.06 -7.15 -2.90
CA VAL A 299 1.81 -7.93 -2.83
C VAL A 299 1.27 -8.30 -4.21
N PRO A 300 1.23 -7.41 -5.23
CA PRO A 300 0.83 -7.78 -6.59
C PRO A 300 1.70 -8.88 -7.18
N PHE A 301 2.98 -8.91 -6.86
CA PHE A 301 3.89 -9.95 -7.34
C PHE A 301 3.60 -11.30 -6.71
N LEU A 302 3.31 -11.35 -5.40
CA LEU A 302 2.83 -12.56 -4.74
C LEU A 302 1.55 -13.08 -5.41
N PHE A 303 0.64 -12.18 -5.79
CA PHE A 303 -0.59 -12.56 -6.51
C PHE A 303 -0.27 -13.14 -7.89
N ILE A 304 0.62 -12.53 -8.66
CA ILE A 304 1.05 -13.06 -9.96
C ILE A 304 1.67 -14.45 -9.79
N LEU A 305 2.57 -14.63 -8.83
CA LEU A 305 3.23 -15.93 -8.58
C LEU A 305 2.21 -17.02 -8.26
N GLY A 306 1.30 -16.75 -7.32
CA GLY A 306 0.27 -17.71 -6.93
C GLY A 306 -0.71 -18.03 -8.07
N LEU A 307 -1.21 -17.00 -8.77
CA LEU A 307 -2.16 -17.18 -9.87
C LEU A 307 -1.55 -17.96 -11.04
N VAL A 308 -0.30 -17.66 -11.42
CA VAL A 308 0.39 -18.36 -12.52
C VAL A 308 0.59 -19.84 -12.17
N SER A 309 1.00 -20.15 -10.96
CA SER A 309 1.19 -21.55 -10.54
C SER A 309 -0.12 -22.35 -10.60
N ILE A 310 -1.21 -21.78 -10.09
CA ILE A 310 -2.53 -22.44 -10.14
C ILE A 310 -2.99 -22.62 -11.59
N PHE A 311 -2.80 -21.61 -12.44
CA PHE A 311 -3.15 -21.67 -13.87
C PHE A 311 -2.40 -22.81 -14.60
N ILE A 312 -1.11 -22.97 -14.32
CA ILE A 312 -0.26 -24.02 -14.91
C ILE A 312 -0.71 -25.42 -14.47
N ILE A 313 -1.16 -25.58 -13.23
CA ILE A 313 -1.71 -26.85 -12.75
C ILE A 313 -3.03 -27.15 -13.44
N SER A 314 -3.99 -26.22 -13.38
CA SER A 314 -5.31 -26.41 -13.97
C SER A 314 -6.02 -25.09 -14.25
N LYS A 315 -6.32 -24.84 -15.51
CA LYS A 315 -7.12 -23.69 -15.94
C LYS A 315 -8.55 -23.72 -15.36
N LYS A 316 -9.12 -24.91 -15.14
CA LYS A 316 -10.46 -25.08 -14.54
C LYS A 316 -10.44 -24.68 -13.06
N ILE A 317 -9.43 -25.11 -12.30
CA ILE A 317 -9.25 -24.75 -10.89
C ILE A 317 -9.04 -23.24 -10.78
N TYR A 318 -8.18 -22.67 -11.61
CA TYR A 318 -7.95 -21.22 -11.66
C TYR A 318 -9.28 -20.47 -11.87
N LEU A 319 -10.04 -20.82 -12.91
CA LEU A 319 -11.30 -20.15 -13.25
C LEU A 319 -12.30 -20.21 -12.09
N PHE A 320 -12.55 -21.41 -11.59
CA PHE A 320 -13.54 -21.66 -10.54
C PHE A 320 -13.19 -20.87 -9.25
N PHE A 321 -11.97 -21.05 -8.73
CA PHE A 321 -11.59 -20.43 -7.48
C PHE A 321 -11.37 -18.91 -7.62
N THR A 322 -10.91 -18.41 -8.76
CA THR A 322 -10.77 -16.96 -8.96
C THR A 322 -12.14 -16.29 -8.95
N ILE A 323 -13.15 -16.84 -9.64
CA ILE A 323 -14.52 -16.29 -9.62
C ILE A 323 -15.12 -16.38 -8.22
N LEU A 324 -14.98 -17.53 -7.54
CA LEU A 324 -15.47 -17.72 -6.18
C LEU A 324 -14.86 -16.68 -5.21
N MET A 325 -13.56 -16.46 -5.30
CA MET A 325 -12.85 -15.51 -4.45
C MET A 325 -13.19 -14.06 -4.77
N ILE A 326 -13.40 -13.71 -6.06
CA ILE A 326 -13.89 -12.37 -6.44
C ILE A 326 -15.24 -12.11 -5.78
N SER A 327 -16.18 -13.05 -5.88
CA SER A 327 -17.50 -12.93 -5.25
C SER A 327 -17.41 -12.79 -3.75
N PHE A 328 -16.56 -13.59 -3.11
CA PHE A 328 -16.28 -13.50 -1.68
C PHE A 328 -15.69 -12.13 -1.30
N PHE A 329 -14.74 -11.60 -2.06
CA PHE A 329 -14.12 -10.31 -1.80
C PHE A 329 -15.09 -9.14 -1.96
N ILE A 330 -16.01 -9.21 -2.93
CA ILE A 330 -17.06 -8.19 -3.09
C ILE A 330 -17.94 -8.15 -1.84
N ILE A 331 -18.39 -9.31 -1.35
CA ILE A 331 -19.21 -9.41 -0.13
C ILE A 331 -18.41 -8.88 1.08
N GLU A 332 -17.16 -9.27 1.21
CA GLU A 332 -16.28 -8.81 2.28
C GLU A 332 -16.10 -7.27 2.25
N ASN A 333 -15.83 -6.71 1.07
CA ASN A 333 -15.65 -5.26 0.92
C ASN A 333 -16.89 -4.47 1.36
N ILE A 334 -18.08 -4.96 1.04
CA ILE A 334 -19.34 -4.34 1.48
C ILE A 334 -19.50 -4.44 2.98
N LYS A 335 -19.26 -5.63 3.56
CA LYS A 335 -19.50 -5.93 4.97
C LYS A 335 -18.55 -5.20 5.91
N ILE A 336 -17.27 -5.08 5.52
CA ILE A 336 -16.21 -4.54 6.38
C ILE A 336 -16.06 -3.01 6.18
N ASN A 337 -16.76 -2.41 5.22
CA ASN A 337 -16.63 -0.97 4.96
C ASN A 337 -16.87 -0.13 6.24
N PRO A 338 -15.97 0.82 6.56
CA PRO A 338 -14.78 1.31 5.82
C PRO A 338 -13.45 0.64 6.24
N TYR A 339 -13.47 -0.48 6.95
CA TYR A 339 -12.28 -1.11 7.55
C TYR A 339 -11.62 -2.18 6.67
N GLN A 340 -11.79 -2.16 5.34
CA GLN A 340 -11.28 -3.20 4.44
C GLN A 340 -9.77 -3.44 4.57
N TYR A 341 -8.97 -2.40 4.84
CA TYR A 341 -7.52 -2.53 5.04
C TYR A 341 -7.13 -3.37 6.26
N VAL A 342 -8.04 -3.57 7.22
CA VAL A 342 -7.83 -4.45 8.38
C VAL A 342 -8.01 -5.93 8.03
N TRP A 343 -8.45 -6.24 6.83
CA TRP A 343 -8.76 -7.61 6.39
C TRP A 343 -7.67 -8.62 6.73
N PHE A 344 -8.09 -9.82 7.17
CA PHE A 344 -7.28 -11.00 7.44
C PHE A 344 -7.80 -12.18 6.62
N ASN A 345 -6.93 -13.08 6.20
CA ASN A 345 -7.35 -14.29 5.50
C ASN A 345 -8.08 -15.28 6.43
N LEU A 346 -8.75 -16.28 5.85
CA LEU A 346 -9.58 -17.22 6.60
C LEU A 346 -8.81 -17.99 7.70
N PRO A 347 -7.61 -18.52 7.47
CA PRO A 347 -6.84 -19.17 8.54
C PRO A 347 -6.55 -18.26 9.73
N ALA A 348 -6.21 -16.99 9.49
CA ALA A 348 -5.95 -16.06 10.57
C ALA A 348 -7.19 -15.78 11.44
N ARG A 349 -8.41 -15.98 10.93
CA ARG A 349 -9.67 -15.79 11.67
C ARG A 349 -10.00 -16.89 12.66
N THR A 350 -9.21 -17.96 12.71
CA THR A 350 -9.36 -19.03 13.70
C THR A 350 -8.78 -18.67 15.06
N ILE A 351 -7.95 -17.62 15.13
CA ILE A 351 -7.32 -17.14 16.36
C ILE A 351 -7.90 -15.79 16.79
N ASP A 352 -7.65 -15.38 18.02
CA ASP A 352 -8.13 -14.08 18.53
C ASP A 352 -7.34 -12.91 17.93
N LEU A 353 -7.91 -12.29 16.90
CA LEU A 353 -7.26 -11.20 16.15
C LEU A 353 -7.00 -9.98 17.03
N SER A 354 -7.92 -9.63 17.91
CA SER A 354 -7.83 -8.42 18.75
C SER A 354 -6.67 -8.47 19.75
N SER A 355 -6.36 -9.67 20.27
CA SER A 355 -5.22 -9.86 21.17
C SER A 355 -3.90 -10.05 20.43
N LYS A 356 -3.95 -10.62 19.20
CA LYS A 356 -2.77 -11.08 18.48
C LYS A 356 -2.22 -10.10 17.45
N PHE A 357 -3.06 -9.24 16.87
CA PHE A 357 -2.66 -8.38 15.77
C PHE A 357 -3.05 -6.92 15.95
N GLU A 358 -2.28 -6.03 15.33
CA GLU A 358 -2.69 -4.67 15.10
C GLU A 358 -3.90 -4.65 14.17
N LEU A 359 -4.94 -3.91 14.53
CA LEU A 359 -6.17 -3.85 13.74
C LEU A 359 -6.29 -2.50 13.02
N GLU A 360 -6.89 -1.54 13.69
CA GLU A 360 -7.19 -0.23 13.15
C GLU A 360 -6.08 0.77 13.53
N TYR A 361 -5.15 1.07 12.61
CA TYR A 361 -4.04 1.98 12.82
C TYR A 361 -4.14 3.29 12.02
N GLN A 362 -5.13 3.40 11.14
CA GLN A 362 -5.36 4.61 10.33
C GLN A 362 -6.24 5.66 11.03
N GLY A 363 -6.96 5.28 12.09
CA GLY A 363 -7.85 6.17 12.82
C GLY A 363 -9.17 6.46 12.09
N ILE A 364 -9.60 5.59 11.18
CA ILE A 364 -10.83 5.79 10.37
C ILE A 364 -12.09 5.82 11.22
N SER A 365 -12.11 5.07 12.33
CA SER A 365 -13.15 5.08 13.34
C SER A 365 -13.45 6.49 13.91
N GLY A 366 -12.47 7.41 13.80
CA GLY A 366 -12.66 8.81 14.20
C GLY A 366 -13.82 9.51 13.49
N ARG A 367 -14.08 9.18 12.21
CA ARG A 367 -15.23 9.72 11.46
C ARG A 367 -16.58 9.31 12.05
N GLU A 368 -16.71 8.05 12.43
CA GLU A 368 -17.94 7.51 13.00
C GLU A 368 -18.22 8.12 14.37
N ILE A 369 -17.18 8.20 15.21
CA ILE A 369 -17.26 8.81 16.53
C ILE A 369 -17.58 10.30 16.44
N ALA A 370 -16.95 11.02 15.48
CA ALA A 370 -17.24 12.44 15.26
C ALA A 370 -18.72 12.65 14.90
N LYS A 371 -19.28 11.81 14.04
CA LYS A 371 -20.72 11.87 13.69
C LYS A 371 -21.61 11.59 14.90
N TYR A 372 -21.23 10.65 15.76
CA TYR A 372 -21.96 10.38 17.00
C TYR A 372 -21.93 11.60 17.92
N LEU A 373 -20.76 12.22 18.15
CA LEU A 373 -20.62 13.42 18.95
C LEU A 373 -21.44 14.58 18.39
N SER A 374 -21.37 14.85 17.11
CA SER A 374 -22.12 15.93 16.45
C SER A 374 -23.64 15.77 16.52
N LYS A 375 -24.13 14.53 16.73
CA LYS A 375 -25.55 14.24 16.83
C LYS A 375 -26.07 14.32 18.26
N ASN A 376 -25.26 13.99 19.25
CA ASN A 376 -25.68 13.78 20.62
C ASN A 376 -25.20 14.85 21.61
N GLU A 377 -24.22 15.67 21.22
CA GLU A 377 -23.61 16.69 22.06
C GLU A 377 -23.61 18.03 21.32
N ASN A 378 -24.17 19.08 21.93
CA ASN A 378 -24.42 20.36 21.25
C ASN A 378 -23.42 21.48 21.57
N ASP A 379 -22.55 21.33 22.58
CA ASP A 379 -21.74 22.43 23.11
C ASP A 379 -20.23 22.25 22.93
N ASN A 380 -19.49 23.29 23.33
CA ASN A 380 -18.02 23.34 23.29
C ASN A 380 -17.39 22.05 23.82
N LEU A 381 -16.90 21.23 22.91
CA LEU A 381 -16.39 19.90 23.24
C LEU A 381 -14.88 19.94 23.46
N CYS A 382 -14.46 19.50 24.64
CA CYS A 382 -13.08 19.17 24.89
C CYS A 382 -12.83 17.71 24.46
N ILE A 383 -12.02 17.48 23.43
CA ILE A 383 -11.79 16.14 22.89
C ILE A 383 -10.30 15.77 22.94
N LEU A 384 -10.00 14.69 23.64
CA LEU A 384 -8.67 14.09 23.71
C LEU A 384 -8.60 12.94 22.71
N THR A 385 -7.79 13.08 21.64
CA THR A 385 -7.64 12.03 20.60
C THR A 385 -6.30 12.09 19.89
N ASN A 386 -5.85 10.94 19.42
CA ASN A 386 -4.72 10.81 18.51
C ASN A 386 -5.00 9.68 17.52
N PRO A 387 -5.12 9.96 16.22
CA PRO A 387 -4.84 11.23 15.52
C PRO A 387 -6.07 12.16 15.43
N ILE A 388 -5.90 13.44 15.74
CA ILE A 388 -6.98 14.45 15.71
C ILE A 388 -7.54 14.70 14.31
N HIS A 389 -6.69 14.61 13.28
CA HIS A 389 -7.08 14.88 11.89
C HIS A 389 -8.09 13.88 11.32
N THR A 390 -8.34 12.76 12.00
CA THR A 390 -9.37 11.78 11.61
C THR A 390 -10.74 12.09 12.21
N VAL A 391 -10.80 12.99 13.17
CA VAL A 391 -12.02 13.39 13.89
C VAL A 391 -12.47 14.78 13.49
N LYS A 392 -11.57 15.76 13.56
CA LYS A 392 -11.84 17.19 13.35
C LYS A 392 -12.63 17.52 12.09
N PRO A 393 -12.34 16.96 10.88
CA PRO A 393 -13.05 17.29 9.66
C PRO A 393 -14.51 16.86 9.62
N PHE A 394 -14.95 16.04 10.57
CA PHE A 394 -16.27 15.44 10.61
C PHE A 394 -17.13 15.92 11.78
N LEU A 395 -16.65 16.93 12.51
CA LEU A 395 -17.39 17.57 13.58
C LEU A 395 -18.08 18.82 13.03
N ASN A 396 -19.38 18.92 13.26
CA ASN A 396 -20.20 20.03 12.76
C ASN A 396 -19.95 21.35 13.52
N ASN A 397 -19.39 21.30 14.72
CA ASN A 397 -19.12 22.45 15.56
C ASN A 397 -17.65 22.80 15.60
N THR A 398 -17.33 24.08 15.40
CA THR A 398 -15.97 24.59 15.34
C THR A 398 -15.41 25.02 16.72
N ASN A 399 -16.23 25.03 17.75
CA ASN A 399 -15.82 25.46 19.07
C ASN A 399 -15.31 24.29 19.91
N PHE A 400 -14.02 24.02 19.75
CA PHE A 400 -13.30 23.07 20.59
C PHE A 400 -12.44 23.83 21.58
N ASP A 401 -12.69 23.64 22.86
CA ASP A 401 -11.92 24.27 23.92
C ASP A 401 -10.58 23.60 24.20
N CYS A 402 -10.40 22.34 23.83
CA CYS A 402 -9.14 21.64 23.99
C CYS A 402 -8.94 20.52 22.95
N TYR A 403 -7.70 20.49 22.45
CA TYR A 403 -7.19 19.36 21.70
C TYR A 403 -5.94 18.92 22.39
N ASP A 404 -5.80 17.65 22.70
CA ASP A 404 -4.49 17.19 23.08
C ASP A 404 -4.16 15.84 22.44
N ILE A 405 -2.87 15.72 22.22
CA ILE A 405 -2.23 14.49 21.79
C ILE A 405 -1.93 13.71 23.07
N TRP A 406 -2.30 12.46 23.16
CA TRP A 406 -2.05 11.54 24.28
C TRP A 406 -0.64 11.59 24.92
N GLN A 407 0.27 12.39 24.38
CA GLN A 407 1.64 12.54 24.86
C GLN A 407 1.81 13.60 25.96
N LYS A 408 0.82 14.49 26.12
CA LYS A 408 0.82 15.52 27.17
C LYS A 408 -0.52 15.47 27.87
N ILE A 409 -0.64 14.59 28.87
CA ILE A 409 -1.79 14.59 29.77
C ILE A 409 -1.56 15.71 30.76
N ASP A 410 -2.14 16.88 30.50
CA ASP A 410 -2.22 17.95 31.47
C ASP A 410 -3.41 17.70 32.39
N THR A 411 -3.22 17.88 33.68
CA THR A 411 -4.23 17.63 34.72
C THR A 411 -5.33 18.69 34.76
N ASN A 412 -5.25 19.72 33.91
CA ASN A 412 -6.15 20.90 33.95
C ASN A 412 -7.19 20.96 32.83
N TYR A 413 -7.65 19.83 32.31
CA TYR A 413 -8.73 19.85 31.30
C TYR A 413 -10.03 20.36 31.88
N LYS A 414 -10.75 21.21 31.09
CA LYS A 414 -12.14 21.56 31.38
C LYS A 414 -12.98 20.30 31.39
N ARG A 415 -13.70 20.08 32.49
CA ARG A 415 -14.55 18.91 32.68
C ARG A 415 -16.02 19.28 32.44
N PRO A 416 -16.82 18.36 31.87
CA PRO A 416 -16.45 17.04 31.36
C PRO A 416 -15.71 17.12 30.02
N PHE A 417 -14.82 16.14 29.74
CA PHE A 417 -14.17 16.01 28.47
C PHE A 417 -14.40 14.64 27.84
N PHE A 418 -14.20 14.55 26.51
CA PHE A 418 -14.33 13.31 25.76
C PHE A 418 -12.96 12.76 25.38
N ALA A 419 -12.77 11.46 25.53
CA ALA A 419 -11.54 10.80 25.10
C ALA A 419 -11.86 9.74 24.04
N ILE A 420 -11.19 9.80 22.89
CA ILE A 420 -11.31 8.80 21.83
C ILE A 420 -10.09 7.89 21.88
N GLN A 421 -10.32 6.65 22.28
CA GLN A 421 -9.31 5.60 22.31
C GLN A 421 -9.41 4.72 21.08
N HIS A 422 -8.55 4.97 20.08
CA HIS A 422 -8.35 4.01 18.98
C HIS A 422 -7.68 2.72 19.50
N VAL A 423 -7.85 1.60 18.80
CA VAL A 423 -7.36 0.27 19.21
C VAL A 423 -5.93 0.28 19.74
N ARG A 424 -5.03 1.01 19.07
CA ARG A 424 -3.63 1.16 19.48
C ARG A 424 -3.45 1.74 20.89
N ASN A 425 -4.42 2.49 21.36
CA ASN A 425 -4.42 3.19 22.64
C ASN A 425 -5.41 2.62 23.67
N ILE A 426 -6.24 1.65 23.31
CA ILE A 426 -7.29 1.08 24.20
C ILE A 426 -6.74 0.53 25.51
N LYS A 427 -5.49 0.03 25.50
CA LYS A 427 -4.83 -0.51 26.71
C LYS A 427 -4.22 0.56 27.62
N LYS A 428 -4.21 1.83 27.19
CA LYS A 428 -3.72 2.93 28.05
C LYS A 428 -4.82 3.32 29.04
N SER A 429 -4.57 3.15 30.32
CA SER A 429 -5.45 3.67 31.37
C SER A 429 -5.44 5.19 31.34
N LEU A 430 -6.61 5.78 31.38
CA LEU A 430 -6.78 7.20 31.65
C LEU A 430 -6.75 7.43 33.17
N PRO A 431 -6.07 8.48 33.65
CA PRO A 431 -5.98 8.79 35.10
C PRO A 431 -7.30 9.40 35.64
N TYR A 432 -8.42 9.27 34.95
CA TYR A 432 -9.70 9.90 35.24
C TYR A 432 -10.80 8.86 35.33
N ASN A 433 -11.90 9.19 36.03
CA ASN A 433 -13.13 8.41 36.00
C ASN A 433 -13.83 8.61 34.64
N CYS A 434 -13.58 7.70 33.72
CA CYS A 434 -14.13 7.75 32.40
C CYS A 434 -15.15 6.62 32.17
N LYS A 435 -16.33 6.97 31.66
CA LYS A 435 -17.37 6.02 31.28
C LYS A 435 -17.43 5.87 29.77
N GLU A 436 -17.44 4.64 29.27
CA GLU A 436 -17.66 4.35 27.86
C GLU A 436 -19.11 4.72 27.49
N ILE A 437 -19.27 5.59 26.48
CA ILE A 437 -20.57 6.05 25.97
C ILE A 437 -20.86 5.58 24.56
N TYR A 438 -19.83 5.27 23.78
CA TYR A 438 -19.98 4.75 22.42
C TYR A 438 -18.78 3.88 22.03
N GLN A 439 -19.02 2.86 21.21
CA GLN A 439 -17.99 1.99 20.64
C GLN A 439 -18.21 1.84 19.15
N SER A 440 -17.16 2.10 18.37
CA SER A 440 -17.10 1.75 16.96
C SER A 440 -16.55 0.35 16.80
N ASP A 441 -17.26 -0.53 16.12
CA ASP A 441 -16.86 -1.91 15.89
C ASP A 441 -17.17 -2.36 14.45
N PHE A 442 -16.53 -3.45 14.01
CA PHE A 442 -16.76 -4.07 12.72
C PHE A 442 -16.64 -5.60 12.78
N ASN A 443 -17.18 -6.28 11.77
CA ASN A 443 -17.19 -7.74 11.71
C ASN A 443 -16.54 -8.23 10.44
N LEU A 444 -15.60 -9.18 10.57
CA LEU A 444 -15.11 -9.98 9.45
C LEU A 444 -16.06 -11.15 9.17
N PHE A 445 -16.23 -11.50 7.90
CA PHE A 445 -17.02 -12.67 7.54
C PHE A 445 -16.36 -13.96 8.08
N PHE A 446 -17.13 -14.91 8.59
CA PHE A 446 -16.62 -16.10 9.27
C PHE A 446 -15.74 -15.83 10.52
N TYR A 447 -15.84 -14.66 11.14
CA TYR A 447 -15.22 -14.39 12.43
C TYR A 447 -16.30 -14.18 13.50
N LYS A 448 -16.20 -14.90 14.63
CA LYS A 448 -17.28 -14.94 15.63
C LYS A 448 -17.37 -13.69 16.50
N LYS A 449 -16.25 -12.98 16.70
CA LYS A 449 -16.17 -11.83 17.59
C LYS A 449 -16.28 -10.53 16.81
N LYS A 450 -16.90 -9.52 17.41
CA LYS A 450 -16.79 -8.14 16.92
C LYS A 450 -15.38 -7.61 17.20
N LEU A 451 -14.85 -6.87 16.27
CA LEU A 451 -13.54 -6.21 16.38
C LEU A 451 -13.76 -4.74 16.70
N ILE A 452 -13.24 -4.30 17.85
CA ILE A 452 -13.34 -2.92 18.30
C ILE A 452 -12.35 -2.08 17.49
N ALA A 453 -12.83 -0.99 16.88
CA ALA A 453 -12.00 -0.01 16.17
C ALA A 453 -11.60 1.15 17.08
N ALA A 454 -12.55 1.69 17.86
CA ALA A 454 -12.29 2.71 18.86
C ALA A 454 -13.40 2.76 19.91
N LYS A 455 -13.09 3.40 21.04
CA LYS A 455 -14.02 3.71 22.13
C LYS A 455 -14.10 5.20 22.34
N LEU A 456 -15.29 5.69 22.60
CA LEU A 456 -15.54 7.05 23.06
C LEU A 456 -15.87 7.02 24.54
N LEU A 457 -15.11 7.74 25.32
CA LEU A 457 -15.22 7.84 26.76
C LEU A 457 -15.63 9.27 27.13
N LYS A 458 -16.55 9.43 28.10
CA LYS A 458 -16.85 10.69 28.78
C LYS A 458 -16.16 10.65 30.13
N CYS A 459 -15.33 11.64 30.42
CA CYS A 459 -14.49 11.73 31.61
C CYS A 459 -14.92 12.89 32.50
N GLU A 460 -15.13 12.62 33.80
CA GLU A 460 -15.55 13.59 34.82
C GLU A 460 -14.40 13.91 35.79
#